data_18fb2fb2dd2fd2c58c7328808a3b420c
#
_entry.id   18fb2fb2dd2fd2c58c7328808a3b420c
#
_cell.length_a   1.000
_cell.length_b   1.000
_cell.length_c   1.000
_cell.angle_alpha   90.00
_cell.angle_beta   90.00
_cell.angle_gamma   90.00
#
_symmetry.space_group_name_H-M   'P 1'
#
loop_
_entity.id
_entity.type
_entity.pdbx_description
1 polymer ?
#
loop_
_entity_poly.entity_id
_entity_poly.type
_entity_poly.pdbx_seq_one_letter_code
_entity_poly.pdbx_strand_id
1 'polypeptide(L)'
;MKNLSIVLNVVLFVAVIVLYVLYFSGHKSPETAMTSKVAGTADATKIVYINTDTLLNNYQLAVELNEAFLKKQEDRRTELNIKAKAIDQEGTEFQRKLQNNGFISEARAIEARDQLLVKQENFRRLQQEMMDKASREQSELNKQLFDEITNFLKEYNKEKGFSIVLSTQLGGNVLYAEDGFDITKE
;
A
#
# COMPACT_ATOMS: atom_id res chain seq x y z
N MET A 1 -41.48 -50.73 -55.66
CA MET A 1 -40.25 -50.34 -54.89
C MET A 1 -39.84 -48.87 -55.05
N LYS A 2 -40.30 -48.14 -56.08
CA LYS A 2 -39.93 -46.68 -56.20
C LYS A 2 -40.56 -45.77 -55.16
N ASN A 3 -41.70 -46.08 -54.59
CA ASN A 3 -42.40 -45.23 -53.63
C ASN A 3 -41.80 -45.31 -52.18
N LEU A 4 -41.15 -46.44 -51.87
CA LEU A 4 -40.52 -46.63 -50.54
C LEU A 4 -39.32 -45.69 -50.33
N SER A 5 -38.55 -45.45 -51.41
CA SER A 5 -37.39 -44.50 -51.38
C SER A 5 -37.86 -43.07 -51.23
N ILE A 6 -38.98 -42.67 -51.79
CA ILE A 6 -39.52 -41.30 -51.64
C ILE A 6 -40.06 -41.10 -50.24
N VAL A 7 -40.76 -42.09 -49.67
CA VAL A 7 -41.25 -42.01 -48.29
C VAL A 7 -40.09 -41.92 -47.30
N LEU A 8 -39.00 -42.68 -47.49
CA LEU A 8 -37.82 -42.66 -46.64
C LEU A 8 -37.11 -41.29 -46.67
N ASN A 9 -37.02 -40.69 -47.89
CA ASN A 9 -36.42 -39.35 -48.01
C ASN A 9 -37.27 -38.25 -47.34
N VAL A 10 -38.59 -38.32 -47.41
CA VAL A 10 -39.49 -37.37 -46.76
C VAL A 10 -39.39 -37.49 -45.24
N VAL A 11 -39.33 -38.72 -44.70
CA VAL A 11 -39.15 -38.96 -43.26
C VAL A 11 -37.80 -38.44 -42.81
N LEU A 12 -36.72 -38.64 -43.57
CA LEU A 12 -35.41 -38.12 -43.28
C LEU A 12 -35.40 -36.57 -43.27
N PHE A 13 -36.08 -35.94 -44.23
CA PHE A 13 -36.14 -34.45 -44.29
C PHE A 13 -36.91 -33.86 -43.13
N VAL A 14 -38.00 -34.50 -42.71
CA VAL A 14 -38.75 -34.10 -41.51
C VAL A 14 -37.89 -34.25 -40.23
N ALA A 15 -37.15 -35.36 -40.11
CA ALA A 15 -36.26 -35.59 -38.98
C ALA A 15 -35.15 -34.54 -38.91
N VAL A 16 -34.55 -34.09 -40.02
CA VAL A 16 -33.56 -33.05 -40.11
C VAL A 16 -34.14 -31.69 -39.70
N ILE A 17 -35.39 -31.40 -40.16
CA ILE A 17 -36.05 -30.14 -39.75
C ILE A 17 -36.34 -30.14 -38.24
N VAL A 18 -36.80 -31.24 -37.67
CA VAL A 18 -37.03 -31.36 -36.22
C VAL A 18 -35.72 -31.21 -35.45
N LEU A 19 -34.63 -31.85 -35.89
CA LEU A 19 -33.31 -31.69 -35.29
C LEU A 19 -32.81 -30.25 -35.40
N TYR A 20 -33.02 -29.58 -36.51
CA TYR A 20 -32.63 -28.19 -36.72
C TYR A 20 -33.41 -27.25 -35.78
N VAL A 21 -34.71 -27.45 -35.61
CA VAL A 21 -35.55 -26.69 -34.70
C VAL A 21 -35.12 -26.94 -33.25
N LEU A 22 -34.86 -28.18 -32.85
CA LEU A 22 -34.36 -28.52 -31.53
C LEU A 22 -32.96 -27.94 -31.28
N TYR A 23 -32.08 -27.98 -32.27
CA TYR A 23 -30.74 -27.38 -32.16
C TYR A 23 -30.80 -25.87 -32.01
N PHE A 24 -31.63 -25.18 -32.79
CA PHE A 24 -31.80 -23.72 -32.68
C PHE A 24 -32.65 -23.28 -31.47
N SER A 25 -33.61 -24.09 -31.05
CA SER A 25 -34.41 -23.84 -29.85
C SER A 25 -33.67 -24.22 -28.56
N GLY A 26 -32.66 -25.12 -28.65
CA GLY A 26 -31.90 -25.62 -27.52
C GLY A 26 -30.69 -24.76 -27.15
N HIS A 27 -30.33 -23.74 -27.97
CA HIS A 27 -29.27 -22.76 -27.60
C HIS A 27 -29.82 -21.53 -26.87
N LYS A 28 -30.76 -21.74 -25.96
CA LYS A 28 -30.76 -20.90 -24.75
C LYS A 28 -29.74 -21.56 -23.82
N SER A 29 -28.48 -21.11 -23.89
CA SER A 29 -27.51 -21.30 -22.81
C SER A 29 -28.25 -21.03 -21.50
N PRO A 30 -28.20 -21.91 -20.51
CA PRO A 30 -28.47 -21.46 -19.17
C PRO A 30 -27.33 -20.52 -18.87
N GLU A 31 -27.51 -19.24 -19.09
CA GLU A 31 -26.89 -18.24 -18.28
C GLU A 31 -27.24 -18.62 -16.84
N THR A 32 -26.35 -19.39 -16.24
CA THR A 32 -26.30 -19.48 -14.80
C THR A 32 -25.87 -18.10 -14.35
N ALA A 33 -26.78 -17.14 -14.44
CA ALA A 33 -26.79 -16.00 -13.61
C ALA A 33 -26.77 -16.56 -12.18
N MET A 34 -25.59 -16.68 -11.59
CA MET A 34 -25.45 -16.56 -10.17
C MET A 34 -25.91 -15.14 -9.80
N THR A 35 -27.19 -14.92 -10.00
CA THR A 35 -27.89 -13.86 -9.30
C THR A 35 -27.97 -14.34 -7.88
N SER A 36 -26.90 -14.13 -7.11
CA SER A 36 -27.06 -13.91 -5.69
C SER A 36 -28.12 -12.83 -5.59
N LYS A 37 -29.37 -13.23 -5.37
CA LYS A 37 -30.40 -12.35 -4.85
C LYS A 37 -29.90 -11.85 -3.50
N VAL A 38 -29.06 -10.80 -3.53
CA VAL A 38 -29.06 -9.84 -2.47
C VAL A 38 -30.45 -9.20 -2.57
N ALA A 39 -31.41 -9.75 -1.83
CA ALA A 39 -32.69 -9.12 -1.57
C ALA A 39 -32.39 -7.93 -0.67
N GLY A 40 -32.01 -6.82 -1.28
CA GLY A 40 -31.90 -5.50 -0.73
C GLY A 40 -32.52 -4.59 -1.75
N THR A 41 -33.55 -3.87 -1.37
CA THR A 41 -34.14 -2.73 -2.09
C THR A 41 -33.04 -2.04 -2.87
N ALA A 42 -33.23 -1.91 -4.20
CA ALA A 42 -32.32 -1.20 -5.09
C ALA A 42 -32.36 0.31 -4.79
N ASP A 43 -31.88 0.69 -3.67
CA ASP A 43 -31.26 2.00 -3.48
C ASP A 43 -29.92 1.90 -4.22
N ALA A 44 -29.75 2.67 -5.28
CA ALA A 44 -28.58 2.57 -6.14
C ALA A 44 -27.32 2.68 -5.26
N THR A 45 -26.53 1.61 -5.22
CA THR A 45 -25.28 1.57 -4.43
C THR A 45 -24.41 2.74 -4.84
N LYS A 46 -24.33 3.76 -4.00
CA LYS A 46 -23.54 4.96 -4.25
C LYS A 46 -22.07 4.67 -3.92
N ILE A 47 -21.26 4.46 -4.95
CA ILE A 47 -19.81 4.27 -4.82
C ILE A 47 -19.15 5.58 -5.22
N VAL A 48 -18.24 6.06 -4.39
CA VAL A 48 -17.45 7.29 -4.63
C VAL A 48 -15.99 7.03 -4.32
N TYR A 49 -15.10 7.93 -4.70
CA TYR A 49 -13.70 7.83 -4.34
C TYR A 49 -13.12 9.16 -3.87
N ILE A 50 -12.03 9.05 -3.12
CA ILE A 50 -11.16 10.15 -2.73
C ILE A 50 -9.75 9.92 -3.29
N ASN A 51 -9.14 10.96 -3.84
CA ASN A 51 -7.73 10.93 -4.20
C ASN A 51 -6.89 11.22 -2.96
N THR A 52 -6.30 10.17 -2.41
CA THR A 52 -5.55 10.24 -1.14
C THR A 52 -4.32 11.13 -1.26
N ASP A 53 -3.64 11.16 -2.40
CA ASP A 53 -2.47 12.02 -2.61
C ASP A 53 -2.87 13.50 -2.56
N THR A 54 -3.96 13.85 -3.24
CA THR A 54 -4.50 15.22 -3.22
C THR A 54 -5.03 15.60 -1.83
N LEU A 55 -5.73 14.69 -1.16
CA LEU A 55 -6.25 14.90 0.18
C LEU A 55 -5.11 15.17 1.17
N LEU A 56 -4.11 14.29 1.24
CA LEU A 56 -3.01 14.42 2.20
C LEU A 56 -2.14 15.66 1.97
N ASN A 57 -1.98 16.10 0.73
CA ASN A 57 -1.26 17.33 0.41
C ASN A 57 -1.99 18.61 0.83
N ASN A 58 -3.31 18.55 1.01
CA ASN A 58 -4.13 19.71 1.38
C ASN A 58 -4.74 19.60 2.79
N TYR A 59 -4.60 18.44 3.44
CA TYR A 59 -5.09 18.23 4.79
C TYR A 59 -4.10 18.76 5.82
N GLN A 60 -4.45 19.85 6.50
CA GLN A 60 -3.55 20.57 7.41
C GLN A 60 -2.87 19.67 8.42
N LEU A 61 -3.62 18.76 9.06
CA LEU A 61 -3.04 17.81 10.02
C LEU A 61 -1.99 16.89 9.37
N ALA A 62 -2.23 16.43 8.15
CA ALA A 62 -1.27 15.58 7.44
C ALA A 62 0.03 16.34 7.14
N VAL A 63 -0.08 17.59 6.74
CA VAL A 63 1.07 18.48 6.49
C VAL A 63 1.87 18.68 7.79
N GLU A 64 1.21 19.05 8.89
CA GLU A 64 1.85 19.29 10.19
C GLU A 64 2.55 18.03 10.74
N LEU A 65 1.88 16.88 10.67
CA LEU A 65 2.45 15.60 11.12
C LEU A 65 3.66 15.18 10.26
N ASN A 66 3.58 15.39 8.95
CA ASN A 66 4.68 15.09 8.04
C ASN A 66 5.88 16.01 8.28
N GLU A 67 5.65 17.31 8.46
CA GLU A 67 6.72 18.26 8.80
C GLU A 67 7.39 17.91 10.12
N ALA A 68 6.62 17.58 11.16
CA ALA A 68 7.13 17.14 12.44
C ALA A 68 7.97 15.86 12.33
N PHE A 69 7.51 14.91 11.49
CA PHE A 69 8.26 13.68 11.22
C PHE A 69 9.57 13.95 10.48
N LEU A 70 9.56 14.77 9.44
CA LEU A 70 10.76 15.17 8.69
C LEU A 70 11.79 15.88 9.58
N LYS A 71 11.33 16.75 10.47
CA LYS A 71 12.21 17.41 11.45
C LYS A 71 12.89 16.40 12.37
N LYS A 72 12.15 15.44 12.92
CA LYS A 72 12.73 14.36 13.74
C LYS A 72 13.73 13.50 12.95
N GLN A 73 13.49 13.27 11.66
CA GLN A 73 14.44 12.57 10.78
C GLN A 73 15.75 13.34 10.63
N GLU A 74 15.66 14.65 10.41
CA GLU A 74 16.85 15.51 10.28
C GLU A 74 17.62 15.59 11.60
N ASP A 75 16.94 15.72 12.74
CA ASP A 75 17.57 15.72 14.07
C ASP A 75 18.33 14.40 14.31
N ARG A 76 17.71 13.25 14.01
CA ARG A 76 18.36 11.92 14.10
C ARG A 76 19.58 11.80 13.19
N ARG A 77 19.44 12.27 11.94
CA ARG A 77 20.54 12.26 10.98
C ARG A 77 21.72 13.13 11.48
N THR A 78 21.42 14.29 12.01
CA THR A 78 22.41 15.21 12.58
C THR A 78 23.13 14.57 13.77
N GLU A 79 22.38 13.95 14.70
CA GLU A 79 22.97 13.25 15.85
C GLU A 79 23.89 12.10 15.40
N LEU A 80 23.46 11.27 14.44
CA LEU A 80 24.29 10.19 13.91
C LEU A 80 25.56 10.73 13.24
N ASN A 81 25.45 11.79 12.45
CA ASN A 81 26.61 12.39 11.79
C ASN A 81 27.64 12.95 12.79
N ILE A 82 27.19 13.60 13.86
CA ILE A 82 28.06 14.11 14.93
C ILE A 82 28.81 12.94 15.62
N LYS A 83 28.07 11.88 15.98
CA LYS A 83 28.67 10.70 16.62
C LYS A 83 29.63 9.95 15.69
N ALA A 84 29.27 9.78 14.42
CA ALA A 84 30.13 9.15 13.41
C ALA A 84 31.45 9.90 13.26
N LYS A 85 31.38 11.23 13.12
CA LYS A 85 32.55 12.11 13.02
C LYS A 85 33.45 12.06 14.28
N ALA A 86 32.85 11.99 15.45
CA ALA A 86 33.62 11.86 16.70
C ALA A 86 34.38 10.52 16.76
N ILE A 87 33.73 9.43 16.40
CA ILE A 87 34.36 8.08 16.34
C ILE A 87 35.48 8.04 15.30
N ASP A 88 35.27 8.64 14.13
CA ASP A 88 36.27 8.71 13.05
C ASP A 88 37.50 9.51 13.52
N GLN A 89 37.31 10.65 14.18
CA GLN A 89 38.38 11.46 14.76
C GLN A 89 39.14 10.68 15.84
N GLU A 90 38.47 9.97 16.75
CA GLU A 90 39.10 9.12 17.75
C GLU A 90 39.91 7.98 17.11
N GLY A 91 39.36 7.36 16.03
CA GLY A 91 40.04 6.33 15.25
C GLY A 91 41.33 6.86 14.60
N THR A 92 41.24 8.04 13.99
CA THR A 92 42.41 8.71 13.38
C THR A 92 43.47 9.05 14.43
N GLU A 93 43.05 9.58 15.57
CA GLU A 93 43.97 9.89 16.65
C GLU A 93 44.63 8.65 17.26
N PHE A 94 43.86 7.55 17.40
CA PHE A 94 44.40 6.25 17.84
C PHE A 94 45.47 5.75 16.89
N GLN A 95 45.23 5.78 15.58
CA GLN A 95 46.22 5.38 14.58
C GLN A 95 47.46 6.24 14.61
N ARG A 96 47.29 7.56 14.74
CA ARG A 96 48.41 8.50 14.87
C ARG A 96 49.29 8.17 16.10
N LYS A 97 48.66 7.88 17.26
CA LYS A 97 49.39 7.50 18.49
C LYS A 97 50.14 6.17 18.31
N LEU A 98 49.55 5.18 17.66
CA LEU A 98 50.24 3.93 17.36
C LEU A 98 51.48 4.17 16.51
N GLN A 99 51.38 4.91 15.41
CA GLN A 99 52.50 5.17 14.49
C GLN A 99 53.63 5.91 15.12
N ASN A 100 53.35 6.82 16.08
CA ASN A 100 54.30 7.69 16.72
C ASN A 100 54.78 7.15 18.11
N ASN A 101 54.49 5.87 18.45
CA ASN A 101 54.75 5.32 19.76
C ASN A 101 54.21 6.20 20.91
N GLY A 102 53.06 6.85 20.69
CA GLY A 102 52.46 7.83 21.60
C GLY A 102 51.71 7.22 22.79
N PHE A 103 51.70 5.90 22.97
CA PHE A 103 51.12 5.25 24.15
C PHE A 103 52.20 5.01 25.21
N ILE A 104 51.85 5.28 26.49
CA ILE A 104 52.75 5.08 27.62
C ILE A 104 53.13 3.60 27.84
N SER A 105 52.19 2.69 27.47
CA SER A 105 52.39 1.24 27.56
C SER A 105 51.49 0.52 26.56
N GLU A 106 51.85 -0.72 26.25
CA GLU A 106 51.04 -1.63 25.41
C GLU A 106 49.65 -1.84 26.02
N ALA A 107 49.53 -1.98 27.33
CA ALA A 107 48.24 -2.11 28.04
C ALA A 107 47.33 -0.90 27.77
N ARG A 108 47.87 0.30 27.73
CA ARG A 108 47.08 1.51 27.40
C ARG A 108 46.65 1.58 25.92
N ALA A 109 47.45 1.06 25.03
CA ALA A 109 47.08 0.93 23.62
C ALA A 109 45.93 -0.08 23.43
N ILE A 110 45.99 -1.21 24.12
CA ILE A 110 44.91 -2.22 24.13
C ILE A 110 43.62 -1.64 24.69
N GLU A 111 43.69 -0.98 25.84
CA GLU A 111 42.54 -0.33 26.48
C GLU A 111 41.88 0.71 25.53
N ALA A 112 42.67 1.56 24.89
CA ALA A 112 42.16 2.57 23.95
C ALA A 112 41.52 1.95 22.72
N ARG A 113 42.10 0.85 22.18
CA ARG A 113 41.50 0.07 21.09
C ARG A 113 40.15 -0.51 21.49
N ASP A 114 40.08 -1.13 22.66
CA ASP A 114 38.87 -1.78 23.14
C ASP A 114 37.74 -0.77 23.38
N GLN A 115 38.10 0.39 23.94
CA GLN A 115 37.15 1.51 24.09
C GLN A 115 36.61 1.99 22.73
N LEU A 116 37.46 2.11 21.73
CA LEU A 116 37.05 2.53 20.39
C LEU A 116 36.12 1.48 19.74
N LEU A 117 36.42 0.18 19.89
CA LEU A 117 35.57 -0.90 19.42
C LEU A 117 34.18 -0.86 20.09
N VAL A 118 34.12 -0.65 21.39
CA VAL A 118 32.85 -0.51 22.14
C VAL A 118 32.05 0.70 21.62
N LYS A 119 32.73 1.83 21.34
CA LYS A 119 32.04 3.02 20.77
C LYS A 119 31.49 2.73 19.38
N GLN A 120 32.23 2.05 18.52
CA GLN A 120 31.79 1.65 17.19
C GLN A 120 30.57 0.72 17.25
N GLU A 121 30.60 -0.27 18.16
CA GLU A 121 29.49 -1.20 18.33
C GLU A 121 28.23 -0.47 18.89
N ASN A 122 28.41 0.40 19.88
CA ASN A 122 27.32 1.23 20.40
C ASN A 122 26.71 2.13 19.31
N PHE A 123 27.54 2.66 18.42
CA PHE A 123 27.07 3.47 17.30
C PHE A 123 26.24 2.65 16.30
N ARG A 124 26.67 1.45 15.94
CA ARG A 124 25.89 0.54 15.08
C ARG A 124 24.53 0.23 15.70
N ARG A 125 24.52 -0.07 17.00
CA ARG A 125 23.27 -0.33 17.72
C ARG A 125 22.36 0.91 17.70
N LEU A 126 22.90 2.10 17.96
CA LEU A 126 22.16 3.34 17.89
C LEU A 126 21.57 3.60 16.49
N GLN A 127 22.34 3.34 15.42
CA GLN A 127 21.83 3.44 14.05
C GLN A 127 20.61 2.55 13.85
N GLN A 128 20.70 1.28 14.29
CA GLN A 128 19.59 0.34 14.15
C GLN A 128 18.37 0.81 14.98
N GLU A 129 18.57 1.20 16.22
CA GLU A 129 17.51 1.73 17.09
C GLU A 129 16.80 2.94 16.46
N MET A 130 17.56 3.87 15.86
CA MET A 130 17.00 5.04 15.19
C MET A 130 16.22 4.68 13.92
N MET A 131 16.67 3.70 13.14
CA MET A 131 15.93 3.20 11.98
C MET A 131 14.62 2.53 12.39
N ASP A 132 14.66 1.67 13.40
CA ASP A 132 13.47 0.99 13.91
C ASP A 132 12.46 1.98 14.49
N LYS A 133 12.96 3.00 15.19
CA LYS A 133 12.12 4.08 15.72
C LYS A 133 11.47 4.88 14.61
N ALA A 134 12.22 5.23 13.57
CA ALA A 134 11.69 5.95 12.41
C ALA A 134 10.58 5.15 11.69
N SER A 135 10.80 3.84 11.51
CA SER A 135 9.81 2.96 10.89
C SER A 135 8.52 2.87 11.72
N ARG A 136 8.64 2.74 13.05
CA ARG A 136 7.47 2.73 13.94
C ARG A 136 6.72 4.07 13.90
N GLU A 137 7.42 5.19 14.01
CA GLU A 137 6.82 6.53 13.93
C GLU A 137 6.10 6.75 12.59
N GLN A 138 6.67 6.30 11.47
CA GLN A 138 6.02 6.38 10.16
C GLN A 138 4.73 5.56 10.11
N SER A 139 4.77 4.33 10.65
CA SER A 139 3.58 3.47 10.70
C SER A 139 2.48 4.07 11.59
N GLU A 140 2.87 4.67 12.71
CA GLU A 140 1.94 5.31 13.65
C GLU A 140 1.31 6.57 13.06
N LEU A 141 2.10 7.38 12.34
CA LEU A 141 1.62 8.53 11.58
C LEU A 141 0.61 8.11 10.51
N ASN A 142 0.92 7.09 9.71
CA ASN A 142 0.01 6.59 8.68
C ASN A 142 -1.29 6.06 9.30
N LYS A 143 -1.20 5.36 10.43
CA LYS A 143 -2.37 4.87 11.16
C LYS A 143 -3.22 6.02 11.68
N GLN A 144 -2.62 7.01 12.30
CA GLN A 144 -3.32 8.19 12.81
C GLN A 144 -4.07 8.92 11.69
N LEU A 145 -3.41 9.18 10.56
CA LEU A 145 -4.05 9.82 9.40
C LEU A 145 -5.21 8.97 8.85
N PHE A 146 -5.03 7.66 8.75
CA PHE A 146 -6.07 6.75 8.30
C PHE A 146 -7.29 6.77 9.24
N ASP A 147 -7.05 6.72 10.56
CA ASP A 147 -8.10 6.74 11.56
C ASP A 147 -8.88 8.07 11.52
N GLU A 148 -8.19 9.21 11.41
CA GLU A 148 -8.81 10.53 11.31
C GLU A 148 -9.66 10.68 10.04
N ILE A 149 -9.12 10.29 8.87
CA ILE A 149 -9.86 10.33 7.60
C ILE A 149 -11.08 9.41 7.66
N THR A 150 -10.92 8.20 8.22
CA THR A 150 -12.01 7.24 8.32
C THR A 150 -13.11 7.74 9.26
N ASN A 151 -12.76 8.36 10.37
CA ASN A 151 -13.71 8.94 11.31
C ASN A 151 -14.46 10.13 10.69
N PHE A 152 -13.74 11.01 10.02
CA PHE A 152 -14.36 12.10 9.26
C PHE A 152 -15.36 11.57 8.23
N LEU A 153 -14.95 10.60 7.41
CA LEU A 153 -15.82 10.00 6.40
C LEU A 153 -17.06 9.33 6.99
N LYS A 154 -16.97 8.70 8.16
CA LYS A 154 -18.14 8.14 8.86
C LYS A 154 -19.18 9.22 9.22
N GLU A 155 -18.71 10.36 9.74
CA GLU A 155 -19.59 11.46 10.08
C GLU A 155 -20.17 12.10 8.82
N TYR A 156 -19.34 12.44 7.86
CA TYR A 156 -19.73 13.00 6.57
C TYR A 156 -20.76 12.15 5.83
N ASN A 157 -20.57 10.83 5.87
CA ASN A 157 -21.45 9.89 5.18
C ASN A 157 -22.86 9.75 5.81
N LYS A 158 -23.08 10.21 7.05
CA LYS A 158 -24.41 10.19 7.66
C LYS A 158 -25.42 11.00 6.85
N GLU A 159 -24.98 12.07 6.20
CA GLU A 159 -25.83 12.94 5.38
C GLU A 159 -25.82 12.54 3.90
N LYS A 160 -24.72 12.00 3.39
CA LYS A 160 -24.52 11.72 1.96
C LYS A 160 -25.03 10.34 1.54
N GLY A 161 -24.96 9.34 2.42
CA GLY A 161 -25.48 7.99 2.19
C GLY A 161 -24.68 7.21 1.14
N PHE A 162 -23.36 7.38 1.08
CA PHE A 162 -22.51 6.56 0.23
C PHE A 162 -22.41 5.13 0.78
N SER A 163 -22.52 4.15 -0.10
CA SER A 163 -22.36 2.74 0.26
C SER A 163 -20.91 2.33 0.39
N ILE A 164 -20.05 2.90 -0.47
CA ILE A 164 -18.61 2.62 -0.51
C ILE A 164 -17.86 3.90 -0.85
N VAL A 165 -16.83 4.20 -0.07
CA VAL A 165 -15.84 5.24 -0.39
C VAL A 165 -14.51 4.54 -0.65
N LEU A 166 -13.97 4.69 -1.85
CA LEU A 166 -12.70 4.11 -2.27
C LEU A 166 -11.58 5.13 -2.09
N SER A 167 -10.41 4.67 -1.69
CA SER A 167 -9.19 5.46 -1.71
C SER A 167 -8.45 5.22 -3.03
N THR A 168 -8.04 6.29 -3.71
CA THR A 168 -7.24 6.21 -4.93
C THR A 168 -5.91 6.93 -4.73
N GLN A 169 -4.87 6.40 -5.36
CA GLN A 169 -3.54 7.00 -5.43
C GLN A 169 -2.94 6.69 -6.80
N LEU A 170 -1.89 7.38 -7.17
CA LEU A 170 -1.19 7.11 -8.44
C LEU A 170 -0.71 5.64 -8.47
N GLY A 171 -1.17 4.89 -9.48
CA GLY A 171 -0.88 3.45 -9.61
C GLY A 171 -1.72 2.56 -8.70
N GLY A 172 -2.78 3.07 -8.08
CA GLY A 172 -3.71 2.32 -7.23
C GLY A 172 -4.71 1.44 -8.00
N ASN A 173 -5.67 0.89 -7.27
CA ASN A 173 -6.62 -0.09 -7.83
C ASN A 173 -7.73 0.51 -8.71
N VAL A 174 -8.00 1.81 -8.60
CA VAL A 174 -8.97 2.53 -9.45
C VAL A 174 -8.20 3.17 -10.58
N LEU A 175 -8.34 2.62 -11.79
CA LEU A 175 -7.67 3.11 -13.00
C LEU A 175 -8.47 4.17 -13.74
N TYR A 176 -9.79 4.12 -13.62
CA TYR A 176 -10.72 5.05 -14.25
C TYR A 176 -11.99 5.18 -13.41
N ALA A 177 -12.47 6.39 -13.27
CA ALA A 177 -13.82 6.73 -12.81
C ALA A 177 -14.22 8.07 -13.45
N GLU A 178 -15.51 8.32 -13.58
CA GLU A 178 -16.03 9.59 -14.02
C GLU A 178 -15.87 10.66 -12.91
N ASP A 179 -15.70 11.93 -13.29
CA ASP A 179 -15.47 13.05 -12.36
C ASP A 179 -16.56 13.18 -11.30
N GLY A 180 -17.80 12.80 -11.60
CA GLY A 180 -18.93 12.83 -10.66
C GLY A 180 -18.82 11.86 -9.47
N PHE A 181 -17.85 10.96 -9.47
CA PHE A 181 -17.57 10.03 -8.36
C PHE A 181 -16.45 10.52 -7.45
N ASP A 182 -15.74 11.59 -7.80
CA ASP A 182 -14.67 12.19 -7.00
C ASP A 182 -15.22 13.17 -5.97
N ILE A 183 -15.10 12.80 -4.69
CA ILE A 183 -15.49 13.64 -3.55
C ILE A 183 -14.32 14.26 -2.81
N THR A 184 -13.13 14.25 -3.39
CA THR A 184 -11.87 14.69 -2.73
C THR A 184 -11.94 16.15 -2.27
N LYS A 185 -12.72 16.99 -2.94
CA LYS A 185 -12.82 18.44 -2.69
C LYS A 185 -14.14 18.87 -2.02
N GLU A 186 -15.03 17.92 -1.74
CA GLU A 186 -16.25 18.18 -1.01
C GLU A 186 -16.01 18.20 0.50
#